data_e95694e2f442b3ecacd017e357f2978a
#
_entry.id   e95694e2f442b3ecacd017e357f2978a
#
_cell.length_a   1.000
_cell.length_b   1.000
_cell.length_c   1.000
_cell.angle_alpha   90.00
_cell.angle_beta   90.00
_cell.angle_gamma   90.00
#
_symmetry.space_group_name_H-M   'P 1'
#
loop_
_entity.id
_entity.type
_entity.pdbx_description
1 polymer ?
#
loop_
_entity_poly.entity_id
_entity_poly.type
_entity_poly.pdbx_seq_one_letter_code
_entity_poly.pdbx_strand_id
1 'polypeptide(L)'
;MAETSQQGPGATAAAGGWLGGMRGYRASLFAVLVATLWLLLVLPRALTGAPPSDAVYALSRSLLLLLAAALVLHHAWAHLHRGRVRRSWLLIGAAVAAIFVGEAHRAWVSLLGGGNSVFGWSDVFYLSYFPLMLAGLLQLPRVFDSRSDLAKFLLDCATVAVGGGMFVWHFGIRPALVANTQADPLVAWVAIAYPVGDLLTLVGIATVLLRLPTGPTRTVYLLLGAALTASLAGDLVWILMELLAGGSPAYAELLWLLQALCLVLMADTARRRAHAFNERRGERVGRFAVLPYMALAAGYALIATVAIGAGASYNPALPSLLGWGAVLIACVVARQTLASRETAALLSERTRLSGETRLAKLIENAADGIFVLDREFRTVYASPSALRLLATRPARLIGLPIAGFLPPDDAESLRSLLANLDGDTGRRSGKLMLRFAADNGGQAWTETTVTDERHDPNLAGIVLNVRDVSEHHRLEEQMQHEALHDALTQLPNRELFLDRVTRATAQARRA
;
A
#
# COMPACT_ATOMS: atom_id res chain seq x y z
N MET A 1 41.76 40.61 -38.83
CA MET A 1 42.50 41.08 -37.65
C MET A 1 41.51 41.59 -36.63
N ALA A 2 41.22 40.82 -35.63
CA ALA A 2 40.79 41.18 -34.26
C ALA A 2 40.51 39.85 -33.52
N GLU A 3 41.51 39.36 -32.78
CA GLU A 3 41.39 38.33 -31.78
C GLU A 3 40.67 38.88 -30.57
N THR A 4 39.54 38.32 -30.23
CA THR A 4 38.88 38.54 -28.94
C THR A 4 39.12 37.32 -28.06
N SER A 5 40.00 37.52 -27.05
CA SER A 5 40.29 36.58 -25.98
C SER A 5 39.04 36.31 -25.13
N GLN A 6 38.58 35.07 -25.11
CA GLN A 6 37.62 34.57 -24.13
C GLN A 6 38.37 34.27 -22.80
N GLN A 7 38.21 35.14 -21.83
CA GLN A 7 38.51 34.84 -20.43
C GLN A 7 37.31 34.04 -19.86
N GLY A 8 37.57 32.77 -19.44
CA GLY A 8 36.57 31.92 -18.82
C GLY A 8 36.28 32.33 -17.35
N PRO A 9 35.01 32.35 -16.92
CA PRO A 9 34.62 32.58 -15.53
C PRO A 9 34.53 31.25 -14.79
N GLY A 10 35.69 30.67 -14.40
CA GLY A 10 35.72 29.33 -13.82
C GLY A 10 36.12 29.22 -12.35
N ALA A 11 36.81 30.22 -11.77
CA ALA A 11 37.42 30.04 -10.44
C ALA A 11 36.64 30.69 -9.27
N THR A 12 35.87 31.71 -9.50
CA THR A 12 35.15 32.44 -8.43
C THR A 12 33.75 31.84 -8.12
N ALA A 13 33.15 31.10 -9.04
CA ALA A 13 31.85 30.44 -8.82
C ALA A 13 31.94 29.22 -7.92
N ALA A 14 33.07 28.48 -7.93
CA ALA A 14 33.25 27.29 -7.11
C ALA A 14 33.39 27.60 -5.61
N ALA A 15 34.12 28.66 -5.24
CA ALA A 15 34.30 29.06 -3.84
C ALA A 15 33.01 29.64 -3.22
N GLY A 16 32.18 30.32 -3.98
CA GLY A 16 30.88 30.83 -3.51
C GLY A 16 29.84 29.71 -3.26
N GLY A 17 29.91 28.62 -4.03
CA GLY A 17 29.02 27.46 -3.88
C GLY A 17 29.28 26.67 -2.60
N TRP A 18 30.55 26.47 -2.21
CA TRP A 18 30.93 25.77 -0.98
C TRP A 18 30.54 26.54 0.28
N LEU A 19 30.77 27.86 0.34
CA LEU A 19 30.39 28.70 1.49
C LEU A 19 28.87 28.91 1.60
N GLY A 20 28.16 28.94 0.49
CA GLY A 20 26.70 28.96 0.46
C GLY A 20 26.09 27.65 0.97
N GLY A 21 26.66 26.51 0.62
CA GLY A 21 26.28 25.19 1.12
C GLY A 21 26.49 25.05 2.64
N MET A 22 27.62 25.53 3.16
CA MET A 22 27.93 25.48 4.60
C MET A 22 27.00 26.33 5.47
N ARG A 23 26.45 27.45 4.94
CA ARG A 23 25.46 28.28 5.67
C ARG A 23 24.18 27.48 5.98
N GLY A 24 23.78 26.55 5.14
CA GLY A 24 22.63 25.68 5.35
C GLY A 24 22.80 24.63 6.46
N TYR A 25 24.05 24.21 6.77
CA TYR A 25 24.35 23.14 7.74
C TYR A 25 24.83 23.64 9.12
N ARG A 26 24.77 24.94 9.39
CA ARG A 26 25.32 25.54 10.63
C ARG A 26 24.75 24.90 11.89
N ALA A 27 23.45 24.64 11.98
CA ALA A 27 22.82 24.04 13.14
C ALA A 27 23.25 22.59 13.35
N SER A 28 23.33 21.80 12.28
CA SER A 28 23.81 20.42 12.33
C SER A 28 25.30 20.34 12.69
N LEU A 29 26.13 21.22 12.13
CA LEU A 29 27.56 21.31 12.44
C LEU A 29 27.78 21.69 13.90
N PHE A 30 27.05 22.69 14.40
CA PHE A 30 27.11 23.10 15.81
C PHE A 30 26.70 21.96 16.74
N ALA A 31 25.61 21.23 16.42
CA ALA A 31 25.17 20.09 17.22
C ALA A 31 26.20 18.95 17.26
N VAL A 32 26.80 18.64 16.10
CA VAL A 32 27.88 17.63 16.02
C VAL A 32 29.10 18.09 16.82
N LEU A 33 29.48 19.37 16.73
CA LEU A 33 30.59 19.92 17.49
C LEU A 33 30.35 19.80 19.01
N VAL A 34 29.15 20.19 19.50
CA VAL A 34 28.77 20.07 20.91
C VAL A 34 28.79 18.61 21.35
N ALA A 35 28.23 17.70 20.57
CA ALA A 35 28.23 16.27 20.88
C ALA A 35 29.61 15.68 20.89
N THR A 36 30.49 16.08 19.95
CA THR A 36 31.90 15.62 19.90
C THR A 36 32.69 16.15 21.11
N LEU A 37 32.56 17.42 21.45
CA LEU A 37 33.20 18.02 22.61
C LEU A 37 32.78 17.33 23.91
N TRP A 38 31.45 17.07 24.02
CA TRP A 38 30.90 16.33 25.14
C TRP A 38 31.47 14.91 25.22
N LEU A 39 31.54 14.17 24.11
CA LEU A 39 32.10 12.84 24.04
C LEU A 39 33.58 12.83 24.50
N LEU A 40 34.37 13.79 24.04
CA LEU A 40 35.79 13.94 24.44
C LEU A 40 35.97 14.25 25.93
N LEU A 41 35.04 14.99 26.55
CA LEU A 41 35.12 15.35 27.98
C LEU A 41 34.60 14.23 28.89
N VAL A 42 33.64 13.46 28.45
CA VAL A 42 32.88 12.51 29.30
C VAL A 42 33.36 11.08 29.11
N LEU A 43 33.65 10.64 27.89
CA LEU A 43 34.03 9.26 27.60
C LEU A 43 35.26 8.80 28.40
N PRO A 44 36.35 9.59 28.54
CA PRO A 44 37.49 9.19 29.37
C PRO A 44 37.11 9.01 30.82
N ARG A 45 36.25 9.88 31.37
CA ARG A 45 35.79 9.79 32.77
C ARG A 45 34.89 8.57 32.99
N ALA A 46 33.95 8.29 32.04
CA ALA A 46 33.13 7.08 32.07
C ALA A 46 33.99 5.79 32.04
N LEU A 47 35.07 5.78 31.27
CA LEU A 47 36.02 4.63 31.18
C LEU A 47 36.86 4.46 32.43
N THR A 48 37.17 5.53 33.16
CA THR A 48 37.98 5.51 34.41
C THR A 48 37.14 5.34 35.68
N GLY A 49 35.81 5.24 35.56
CA GLY A 49 34.87 5.11 36.69
C GLY A 49 34.71 6.39 37.51
N ALA A 50 35.27 7.52 37.07
CA ALA A 50 35.09 8.81 37.75
C ALA A 50 33.72 9.38 37.40
N PRO A 51 32.86 9.73 38.39
CA PRO A 51 31.56 10.33 38.10
C PRO A 51 31.77 11.68 37.41
N PRO A 52 31.20 11.92 36.22
CA PRO A 52 31.18 13.25 35.62
C PRO A 52 30.29 14.16 36.48
N SER A 53 30.58 15.48 36.45
CA SER A 53 29.73 16.42 37.15
C SER A 53 28.36 16.48 36.46
N ASP A 54 27.29 16.22 37.18
CA ASP A 54 25.88 16.26 36.67
C ASP A 54 25.57 17.57 35.95
N ALA A 55 26.18 18.67 36.36
CA ALA A 55 26.02 19.98 35.75
C ALA A 55 26.52 20.03 34.29
N VAL A 56 27.66 19.37 33.95
CA VAL A 56 28.21 19.37 32.58
C VAL A 56 27.27 18.57 31.65
N TYR A 57 26.74 17.46 32.12
CA TYR A 57 25.76 16.67 31.36
C TYR A 57 24.50 17.47 31.09
N ALA A 58 23.87 17.99 32.13
CA ALA A 58 22.63 18.69 32.04
C ALA A 58 22.75 19.95 31.17
N LEU A 59 23.82 20.71 31.26
CA LEU A 59 24.05 21.91 30.46
C LEU A 59 24.21 21.59 28.96
N SER A 60 25.06 20.59 28.63
CA SER A 60 25.32 20.24 27.23
C SER A 60 24.07 19.67 26.56
N ARG A 61 23.32 18.82 27.25
CA ARG A 61 22.05 18.27 26.75
C ARG A 61 20.97 19.36 26.64
N SER A 62 20.86 20.25 27.64
CA SER A 62 19.93 21.39 27.61
C SER A 62 20.18 22.27 26.38
N LEU A 63 21.44 22.55 26.04
CA LEU A 63 21.77 23.38 24.89
C LEU A 63 21.29 22.75 23.56
N LEU A 64 21.50 21.44 23.38
CA LEU A 64 21.03 20.73 22.20
C LEU A 64 19.50 20.65 22.14
N LEU A 65 18.85 20.41 23.26
CA LEU A 65 17.38 20.37 23.35
C LEU A 65 16.75 21.73 23.07
N LEU A 66 17.36 22.83 23.58
CA LEU A 66 16.94 24.19 23.25
C LEU A 66 17.02 24.47 21.75
N LEU A 67 18.17 24.10 21.14
CA LEU A 67 18.36 24.24 19.70
C LEU A 67 17.33 23.39 18.91
N ALA A 68 17.09 22.14 19.32
CA ALA A 68 16.11 21.27 18.70
C ALA A 68 14.70 21.86 18.81
N ALA A 69 14.27 22.28 20.00
CA ALA A 69 12.96 22.89 20.23
C ALA A 69 12.78 24.15 19.37
N ALA A 70 13.77 25.05 19.38
CA ALA A 70 13.75 26.28 18.58
C ALA A 70 13.61 26.00 17.08
N LEU A 71 14.37 25.04 16.55
CA LEU A 71 14.32 24.66 15.14
C LEU A 71 13.01 23.99 14.76
N VAL A 72 12.46 23.10 15.60
CA VAL A 72 11.17 22.43 15.37
C VAL A 72 10.02 23.45 15.39
N LEU A 73 9.98 24.31 16.38
CA LEU A 73 8.95 25.34 16.52
C LEU A 73 9.04 26.36 15.38
N HIS A 74 10.26 26.79 15.02
CA HIS A 74 10.49 27.67 13.87
C HIS A 74 10.03 27.01 12.56
N HIS A 75 10.37 25.72 12.33
CA HIS A 75 9.89 24.98 11.18
C HIS A 75 8.36 24.95 11.10
N ALA A 76 7.71 24.64 12.23
CA ALA A 76 6.25 24.60 12.31
C ALA A 76 5.60 25.96 12.04
N TRP A 77 6.22 27.04 12.51
CA TRP A 77 5.65 28.37 12.42
C TRP A 77 5.93 29.06 11.09
N ALA A 78 7.15 28.99 10.59
CA ALA A 78 7.62 29.73 9.42
C ALA A 78 7.41 29.00 8.08
N HIS A 79 7.41 27.65 8.08
CA HIS A 79 7.48 26.88 6.84
C HIS A 79 6.27 25.98 6.57
N LEU A 80 5.42 25.71 7.58
CA LEU A 80 4.26 24.84 7.41
C LEU A 80 2.96 25.64 7.30
N HIS A 81 2.14 25.27 6.29
CA HIS A 81 0.80 25.81 6.15
C HIS A 81 -0.10 25.43 7.33
N ARG A 82 -1.16 26.22 7.60
CA ARG A 82 -2.12 25.93 8.68
C ARG A 82 -2.78 24.58 8.44
N GLY A 83 -2.96 23.77 9.51
CA GLY A 83 -3.61 22.47 9.44
C GLY A 83 -3.03 21.44 10.39
N ARG A 84 -3.34 20.17 10.15
CA ARG A 84 -2.89 19.04 10.99
C ARG A 84 -1.37 18.92 11.08
N VAL A 85 -0.66 19.11 9.96
CA VAL A 85 0.79 18.99 9.91
C VAL A 85 1.45 20.02 10.83
N ARG A 86 1.03 21.30 10.77
CA ARG A 86 1.54 22.35 11.65
C ARG A 86 1.27 22.04 13.10
N ARG A 87 0.05 21.57 13.46
CA ARG A 87 -0.29 21.18 14.84
C ARG A 87 0.58 20.03 15.33
N SER A 88 0.81 19.00 14.51
CA SER A 88 1.71 17.90 14.82
C SER A 88 3.12 18.40 15.19
N TRP A 89 3.71 19.24 14.34
CA TRP A 89 5.05 19.78 14.59
C TRP A 89 5.11 20.74 15.78
N LEU A 90 4.05 21.50 16.05
CA LEU A 90 3.96 22.32 17.26
C LEU A 90 3.93 21.47 18.54
N LEU A 91 3.18 20.36 18.53
CA LEU A 91 3.15 19.42 19.68
C LEU A 91 4.48 18.71 19.87
N ILE A 92 5.15 18.26 18.79
CA ILE A 92 6.50 17.71 18.87
C ILE A 92 7.47 18.75 19.41
N GLY A 93 7.40 20.01 18.95
CA GLY A 93 8.22 21.09 19.45
C GLY A 93 7.96 21.40 20.94
N ALA A 94 6.70 21.38 21.36
CA ALA A 94 6.32 21.56 22.76
C ALA A 94 6.85 20.40 23.64
N ALA A 95 6.80 19.15 23.14
CA ALA A 95 7.39 17.99 23.83
C ALA A 95 8.90 18.17 24.03
N VAL A 96 9.65 18.55 22.98
CA VAL A 96 11.09 18.79 23.07
C VAL A 96 11.40 19.96 23.99
N ALA A 97 10.57 21.03 23.99
CA ALA A 97 10.71 22.15 24.90
C ALA A 97 10.46 21.74 26.36
N ALA A 98 9.53 20.83 26.61
CA ALA A 98 9.28 20.31 27.95
C ALA A 98 10.51 19.58 28.52
N ILE A 99 11.13 18.66 27.73
CA ILE A 99 12.40 18.03 28.17
C ILE A 99 13.48 19.07 28.42
N PHE A 100 13.61 20.06 27.52
CA PHE A 100 14.59 21.15 27.71
C PHE A 100 14.39 21.86 29.06
N VAL A 101 13.16 22.23 29.40
CA VAL A 101 12.86 22.91 30.67
C VAL A 101 13.19 22.00 31.86
N GLY A 102 12.87 20.71 31.80
CA GLY A 102 13.24 19.73 32.82
C GLY A 102 14.74 19.63 33.02
N GLU A 103 15.52 19.51 31.92
CA GLU A 103 16.99 19.48 31.96
C GLU A 103 17.61 20.77 32.45
N ALA A 104 17.10 21.92 32.03
CA ALA A 104 17.58 23.23 32.49
C ALA A 104 17.33 23.42 33.99
N HIS A 105 16.17 23.01 34.50
CA HIS A 105 15.87 23.02 35.91
C HIS A 105 16.80 22.06 36.71
N ARG A 106 17.05 20.85 36.21
CA ARG A 106 18.00 19.90 36.82
C ARG A 106 19.40 20.50 36.88
N ALA A 107 19.89 21.08 35.77
CA ALA A 107 21.15 21.76 35.73
C ALA A 107 21.26 22.92 36.72
N TRP A 108 20.21 23.71 36.81
CA TRP A 108 20.17 24.82 37.77
C TRP A 108 20.24 24.35 39.25
N VAL A 109 19.45 23.34 39.63
CA VAL A 109 19.48 22.76 40.98
C VAL A 109 20.86 22.17 41.30
N SER A 110 21.47 21.44 40.35
CA SER A 110 22.83 20.86 40.51
C SER A 110 23.90 21.94 40.69
N LEU A 111 23.83 23.06 39.97
CA LEU A 111 24.75 24.19 40.10
C LEU A 111 24.65 24.91 41.45
N LEU A 112 23.46 24.96 42.06
CA LEU A 112 23.24 25.56 43.37
C LEU A 112 23.57 24.63 44.53
N GLY A 113 24.11 23.43 44.29
CA GLY A 113 24.44 22.44 45.30
C GLY A 113 23.20 21.81 45.95
N GLY A 114 22.03 21.94 45.34
CA GLY A 114 20.78 21.27 45.75
C GLY A 114 20.91 19.77 45.52
N GLY A 115 20.60 18.94 46.52
CA GLY A 115 20.53 17.50 46.37
C GLY A 115 19.33 17.13 45.47
N ASN A 116 19.44 16.00 44.77
CA ASN A 116 18.34 15.44 44.00
C ASN A 116 17.18 15.09 44.95
N SER A 117 16.11 15.90 44.92
CA SER A 117 14.85 15.54 45.57
C SER A 117 14.25 14.34 44.84
N VAL A 118 13.66 13.39 45.56
CA VAL A 118 13.06 12.16 45.02
C VAL A 118 11.92 12.51 44.04
N PHE A 119 11.33 13.70 44.12
CA PHE A 119 10.40 14.29 43.17
C PHE A 119 10.62 15.80 43.09
N GLY A 120 10.71 16.33 41.88
CA GLY A 120 10.94 17.74 41.60
C GLY A 120 10.13 18.28 40.43
N TRP A 121 10.19 19.60 40.23
CA TRP A 121 9.57 20.24 39.05
C TRP A 121 10.09 19.68 37.72
N SER A 122 11.31 19.16 37.68
CA SER A 122 11.87 18.49 36.50
C SER A 122 11.00 17.35 36.03
N ASP A 123 10.47 16.54 36.97
CA ASP A 123 9.65 15.34 36.63
C ASP A 123 8.34 15.71 35.96
N VAL A 124 7.71 16.84 36.35
CA VAL A 124 6.50 17.33 35.70
C VAL A 124 6.77 17.60 34.21
N PHE A 125 7.90 18.21 33.89
CA PHE A 125 8.26 18.50 32.51
C PHE A 125 8.66 17.24 31.76
N TYR A 126 9.41 16.34 32.34
CA TYR A 126 9.79 15.04 31.70
C TYR A 126 8.53 14.19 31.44
N LEU A 127 7.62 14.07 32.40
CA LEU A 127 6.39 13.31 32.23
C LEU A 127 5.44 13.94 31.18
N SER A 128 5.43 15.28 31.05
CA SER A 128 4.64 15.95 30.01
C SER A 128 5.13 15.71 28.59
N TYR A 129 6.41 15.37 28.41
CA TYR A 129 6.99 15.02 27.11
C TYR A 129 6.23 13.87 26.44
N PHE A 130 5.95 12.79 27.16
CA PHE A 130 5.37 11.57 26.61
C PHE A 130 4.01 11.80 25.92
N PRO A 131 2.99 12.38 26.60
CA PRO A 131 1.71 12.61 25.97
C PRO A 131 1.77 13.68 24.86
N LEU A 132 2.58 14.72 24.99
CA LEU A 132 2.76 15.74 23.96
C LEU A 132 3.39 15.16 22.72
N MET A 133 4.44 14.35 22.85
CA MET A 133 5.12 13.68 21.73
C MET A 133 4.16 12.72 21.03
N LEU A 134 3.47 11.85 21.78
CA LEU A 134 2.51 10.92 21.18
C LEU A 134 1.37 11.65 20.47
N ALA A 135 0.80 12.69 21.08
CA ALA A 135 -0.24 13.51 20.45
C ALA A 135 0.26 14.17 19.15
N GLY A 136 1.51 14.63 19.14
CA GLY A 136 2.17 15.15 17.94
C GLY A 136 2.30 14.09 16.84
N LEU A 137 2.78 12.90 17.19
CA LEU A 137 2.98 11.78 16.25
C LEU A 137 1.65 11.26 15.70
N LEU A 138 0.61 11.17 16.50
CA LEU A 138 -0.72 10.74 16.05
C LEU A 138 -1.39 11.73 15.07
N GLN A 139 -1.02 13.02 15.15
CA GLN A 139 -1.51 14.03 14.21
C GLN A 139 -0.71 14.12 12.90
N LEU A 140 0.42 13.42 12.77
CA LEU A 140 1.14 13.32 11.49
C LEU A 140 0.21 12.83 10.37
N PRO A 141 0.38 13.32 9.14
CA PRO A 141 -0.49 12.99 8.01
C PRO A 141 -0.67 11.49 7.86
N ARG A 142 -1.92 11.06 7.77
CA ARG A 142 -2.31 9.67 7.56
C ARG A 142 -2.51 9.46 6.07
N VAL A 143 -1.78 8.52 5.49
CA VAL A 143 -2.03 8.02 4.14
C VAL A 143 -2.65 6.62 4.30
N PHE A 144 -3.94 6.59 4.68
CA PHE A 144 -4.71 5.35 4.66
C PHE A 144 -5.76 5.46 3.57
N ASP A 145 -5.69 4.56 2.60
CA ASP A 145 -6.62 4.52 1.48
C ASP A 145 -7.95 3.86 1.88
N SER A 146 -7.94 3.06 2.97
CA SER A 146 -9.11 2.31 3.42
C SER A 146 -9.22 2.21 4.96
N ARG A 147 -10.43 1.87 5.45
CA ARG A 147 -10.64 1.52 6.86
C ARG A 147 -9.86 0.26 7.26
N SER A 148 -9.65 -0.66 6.32
CA SER A 148 -8.85 -1.86 6.51
C SER A 148 -7.39 -1.52 6.79
N ASP A 149 -6.78 -0.57 6.04
CA ASP A 149 -5.39 -0.14 6.27
C ASP A 149 -5.22 0.53 7.62
N LEU A 150 -6.20 1.32 8.06
CA LEU A 150 -6.20 1.89 9.41
C LEU A 150 -6.26 0.79 10.48
N ALA A 151 -7.13 -0.21 10.31
CA ALA A 151 -7.27 -1.31 11.26
C ALA A 151 -5.99 -2.15 11.36
N LYS A 152 -5.34 -2.49 10.22
CA LYS A 152 -4.04 -3.17 10.20
C LYS A 152 -2.98 -2.36 10.92
N PHE A 153 -2.89 -1.06 10.64
CA PHE A 153 -1.96 -0.17 11.31
C PHE A 153 -2.17 -0.12 12.83
N LEU A 154 -3.42 -0.03 13.28
CA LEU A 154 -3.74 -0.02 14.71
C LEU A 154 -3.37 -1.37 15.37
N LEU A 155 -3.62 -2.49 14.68
CA LEU A 155 -3.21 -3.81 15.17
C LEU A 155 -1.69 -3.97 15.21
N ASP A 156 -0.96 -3.45 14.21
CA ASP A 156 0.50 -3.45 14.22
C ASP A 156 1.06 -2.60 15.38
N CYS A 157 0.50 -1.41 15.63
CA CYS A 157 0.86 -0.58 16.79
C CYS A 157 0.49 -1.28 18.11
N ALA A 158 -0.68 -1.90 18.21
CA ALA A 158 -1.11 -2.63 19.39
C ALA A 158 -0.18 -3.84 19.66
N THR A 159 0.22 -4.57 18.63
CA THR A 159 1.17 -5.68 18.76
C THR A 159 2.50 -5.22 19.34
N VAL A 160 3.05 -4.11 18.84
CA VAL A 160 4.30 -3.54 19.35
C VAL A 160 4.11 -3.02 20.79
N ALA A 161 2.99 -2.35 21.08
CA ALA A 161 2.68 -1.86 22.41
C ALA A 161 2.54 -2.99 23.43
N VAL A 162 1.83 -4.06 23.09
CA VAL A 162 1.66 -5.24 23.96
C VAL A 162 2.99 -5.97 24.16
N GLY A 163 3.76 -6.22 23.08
CA GLY A 163 5.07 -6.88 23.17
C GLY A 163 6.05 -6.09 24.03
N GLY A 164 6.18 -4.77 23.79
CA GLY A 164 7.03 -3.92 24.61
C GLY A 164 6.48 -3.72 26.03
N GLY A 165 5.15 -3.64 26.17
CA GLY A 165 4.47 -3.57 27.47
C GLY A 165 4.79 -4.74 28.39
N MET A 166 5.08 -5.93 27.84
CA MET A 166 5.56 -7.08 28.63
C MET A 166 6.90 -6.78 29.32
N PHE A 167 7.83 -6.14 28.60
CA PHE A 167 9.13 -5.75 29.15
C PHE A 167 8.96 -4.62 30.19
N VAL A 168 8.21 -3.59 29.84
CA VAL A 168 7.92 -2.47 30.74
C VAL A 168 7.21 -2.95 32.02
N TRP A 169 6.28 -3.88 31.92
CA TRP A 169 5.63 -4.50 33.04
C TRP A 169 6.62 -5.31 33.91
N HIS A 170 7.42 -6.16 33.27
CA HIS A 170 8.29 -7.10 33.99
C HIS A 170 9.48 -6.40 34.66
N PHE A 171 10.13 -5.48 33.96
CA PHE A 171 11.36 -4.82 34.43
C PHE A 171 11.10 -3.45 35.09
N GLY A 172 10.03 -2.75 34.75
CA GLY A 172 9.72 -1.41 35.26
C GLY A 172 8.58 -1.39 36.28
N ILE A 173 7.34 -1.64 35.86
CA ILE A 173 6.14 -1.40 36.70
C ILE A 173 6.10 -2.36 37.89
N ARG A 174 6.30 -3.66 37.67
CA ARG A 174 6.19 -4.66 38.73
C ARG A 174 7.25 -4.48 39.83
N PRO A 175 8.54 -4.29 39.55
CA PRO A 175 9.54 -3.97 40.57
C PRO A 175 9.20 -2.66 41.32
N ALA A 176 8.76 -1.61 40.61
CA ALA A 176 8.39 -0.34 41.22
C ALA A 176 7.21 -0.50 42.21
N LEU A 177 6.20 -1.32 41.87
CA LEU A 177 5.07 -1.61 42.76
C LEU A 177 5.52 -2.37 44.01
N VAL A 178 6.44 -3.29 43.90
CA VAL A 178 6.94 -4.08 45.02
C VAL A 178 7.86 -3.25 45.92
N ALA A 179 8.75 -2.45 45.35
CA ALA A 179 9.72 -1.65 46.09
C ALA A 179 9.06 -0.47 46.85
N ASN A 180 7.98 0.11 46.32
CA ASN A 180 7.39 1.31 46.84
C ASN A 180 6.13 1.08 47.70
N THR A 181 5.92 -0.14 48.22
CA THR A 181 4.77 -0.46 49.09
C THR A 181 4.72 0.35 50.42
N GLN A 182 5.88 0.86 50.87
CA GLN A 182 6.03 1.69 52.08
C GLN A 182 6.42 3.15 51.76
N ALA A 183 6.52 3.53 50.48
CA ALA A 183 6.93 4.89 50.07
C ALA A 183 5.74 5.86 50.08
N ASP A 184 6.07 7.16 50.08
CA ASP A 184 5.10 8.23 49.84
C ASP A 184 4.30 7.93 48.57
N PRO A 185 2.95 8.01 48.58
CA PRO A 185 2.12 7.76 47.40
C PRO A 185 2.56 8.53 46.15
N LEU A 186 3.07 9.76 46.31
CA LEU A 186 3.57 10.55 45.17
C LEU A 186 4.77 9.92 44.49
N VAL A 187 5.73 9.41 45.27
CA VAL A 187 6.92 8.73 44.78
C VAL A 187 6.55 7.44 44.03
N ALA A 188 5.58 6.70 44.58
CA ALA A 188 5.09 5.49 43.93
C ALA A 188 4.41 5.78 42.56
N TRP A 189 3.61 6.85 42.50
CA TRP A 189 2.98 7.27 41.23
C TRP A 189 4.00 7.71 40.19
N VAL A 190 5.02 8.48 40.56
CA VAL A 190 6.09 8.91 39.64
C VAL A 190 6.90 7.71 39.15
N ALA A 191 7.24 6.77 40.03
CA ALA A 191 7.96 5.54 39.68
C ALA A 191 7.19 4.67 38.65
N ILE A 192 5.86 4.71 38.60
CA ILE A 192 5.02 4.03 37.64
C ILE A 192 4.86 4.88 36.36
N ALA A 193 4.81 6.21 36.48
CA ALA A 193 4.55 7.10 35.36
C ALA A 193 5.65 7.08 34.31
N TYR A 194 6.93 6.90 34.65
CA TYR A 194 8.04 6.77 33.72
C TYR A 194 7.92 5.50 32.84
N PRO A 195 7.78 4.28 33.38
CA PRO A 195 7.54 3.08 32.56
C PRO A 195 6.29 3.18 31.67
N VAL A 196 5.22 3.85 32.11
CA VAL A 196 4.05 4.13 31.27
C VAL A 196 4.42 5.10 30.15
N GLY A 197 5.22 6.11 30.41
CA GLY A 197 5.80 7.03 29.42
C GLY A 197 6.62 6.30 28.37
N ASP A 198 7.46 5.34 28.77
CA ASP A 198 8.24 4.48 27.88
C ASP A 198 7.35 3.67 26.95
N LEU A 199 6.22 3.15 27.46
CA LEU A 199 5.24 2.47 26.63
C LEU A 199 4.62 3.42 25.58
N LEU A 200 4.31 4.68 25.97
CA LEU A 200 3.83 5.69 25.01
C LEU A 200 4.90 6.02 23.97
N THR A 201 6.17 6.08 24.35
CA THR A 201 7.31 6.27 23.42
C THR A 201 7.43 5.11 22.45
N LEU A 202 7.28 3.88 22.91
CA LEU A 202 7.31 2.69 22.06
C LEU A 202 6.17 2.71 21.02
N VAL A 203 4.95 3.10 21.42
CA VAL A 203 3.83 3.32 20.49
C VAL A 203 4.18 4.43 19.50
N GLY A 204 4.86 5.48 19.96
CA GLY A 204 5.39 6.55 19.10
C GLY A 204 6.36 6.05 18.06
N ILE A 205 7.35 5.24 18.47
CA ILE A 205 8.34 4.59 17.57
C ILE A 205 7.61 3.75 16.53
N ALA A 206 6.69 2.89 16.96
CA ALA A 206 5.89 2.07 16.05
C ALA A 206 5.11 2.94 15.05
N THR A 207 4.49 4.01 15.51
CA THR A 207 3.75 4.96 14.67
C THR A 207 4.65 5.59 13.60
N VAL A 208 5.88 5.99 13.94
CA VAL A 208 6.85 6.58 13.01
C VAL A 208 7.37 5.56 12.01
N LEU A 209 7.80 4.39 12.48
CA LEU A 209 8.43 3.36 11.64
C LEU A 209 7.42 2.69 10.70
N LEU A 210 6.19 2.42 11.17
CA LEU A 210 5.14 1.84 10.35
C LEU A 210 4.58 2.80 9.29
N ARG A 211 4.80 4.12 9.46
CA ARG A 211 4.39 5.17 8.50
C ARG A 211 5.55 5.73 7.69
N LEU A 212 6.70 5.05 7.66
CA LEU A 212 7.90 5.57 7.02
C LEU A 212 7.64 5.87 5.53
N PRO A 213 7.74 7.13 5.08
CA PRO A 213 7.54 7.48 3.69
C PRO A 213 8.70 7.01 2.82
N THR A 214 8.46 6.80 1.53
CA THR A 214 9.50 6.43 0.55
C THR A 214 10.19 7.64 -0.08
N GLY A 215 9.69 8.84 0.16
CA GLY A 215 10.13 10.10 -0.47
C GLY A 215 11.20 10.87 0.32
N PRO A 216 11.43 12.14 -0.03
CA PRO A 216 12.46 12.99 0.55
C PRO A 216 12.30 13.25 2.04
N THR A 217 11.11 13.05 2.60
CA THR A 217 10.83 13.19 4.03
C THR A 217 11.29 11.99 4.87
N ARG A 218 11.66 10.86 4.23
CA ARG A 218 12.07 9.61 4.90
C ARG A 218 13.15 9.83 5.96
N THR A 219 14.18 10.61 5.63
CA THR A 219 15.31 10.88 6.57
C THR A 219 14.83 11.56 7.86
N VAL A 220 13.84 12.47 7.75
CA VAL A 220 13.28 13.18 8.91
C VAL A 220 12.58 12.19 9.85
N TYR A 221 11.78 11.26 9.31
CA TYR A 221 11.11 10.24 10.11
C TYR A 221 12.08 9.21 10.69
N LEU A 222 13.15 8.85 9.95
CA LEU A 222 14.19 7.96 10.49
C LEU A 222 14.94 8.61 11.65
N LEU A 223 15.31 9.89 11.55
CA LEU A 223 15.95 10.62 12.64
C LEU A 223 15.02 10.78 13.84
N LEU A 224 13.73 11.00 13.63
CA LEU A 224 12.73 11.05 14.71
C LEU A 224 12.60 9.68 15.38
N GLY A 225 12.50 8.60 14.60
CA GLY A 225 12.49 7.23 15.12
C GLY A 225 13.77 6.91 15.92
N ALA A 226 14.92 7.29 15.40
CA ALA A 226 16.21 7.10 16.09
C ALA A 226 16.27 7.89 17.41
N ALA A 227 15.76 9.13 17.44
CA ALA A 227 15.68 9.91 18.68
C ALA A 227 14.80 9.24 19.73
N LEU A 228 13.61 8.77 19.34
CA LEU A 228 12.70 8.08 20.25
C LEU A 228 13.28 6.75 20.75
N THR A 229 13.98 6.00 19.87
CA THR A 229 14.64 4.74 20.24
C THR A 229 15.80 4.99 21.19
N ALA A 230 16.58 6.05 20.97
CA ALA A 230 17.68 6.42 21.85
C ALA A 230 17.15 6.86 23.24
N SER A 231 16.01 7.57 23.31
CA SER A 231 15.34 7.90 24.56
C SER A 231 14.98 6.66 25.36
N LEU A 232 14.18 5.76 24.75
CA LEU A 232 13.72 4.52 25.36
C LEU A 232 14.90 3.61 25.79
N ALA A 233 15.94 3.51 24.97
CA ALA A 233 17.13 2.75 25.31
C ALA A 233 17.89 3.36 26.49
N GLY A 234 17.96 4.69 26.58
CA GLY A 234 18.54 5.41 27.73
C GLY A 234 17.79 5.11 29.03
N ASP A 235 16.46 5.19 28.98
CA ASP A 235 15.61 4.93 30.14
C ASP A 235 15.74 3.46 30.60
N LEU A 236 15.78 2.51 29.65
CA LEU A 236 15.98 1.09 29.95
C LEU A 236 17.38 0.81 30.53
N VAL A 237 18.44 1.41 29.97
CA VAL A 237 19.82 1.27 30.49
C VAL A 237 19.92 1.87 31.89
N TRP A 238 19.28 3.00 32.15
CA TRP A 238 19.20 3.61 33.46
C TRP A 238 18.60 2.63 34.50
N ILE A 239 17.42 2.11 34.23
CA ILE A 239 16.73 1.16 35.10
C ILE A 239 17.59 -0.10 35.34
N LEU A 240 18.17 -0.66 34.25
CA LEU A 240 18.97 -1.89 34.35
C LEU A 240 20.23 -1.70 35.19
N MET A 241 20.94 -0.56 35.03
CA MET A 241 22.13 -0.26 35.75
C MET A 241 21.87 0.07 37.22
N GLU A 242 20.77 0.75 37.54
CA GLU A 242 20.32 0.98 38.91
C GLU A 242 20.05 -0.36 39.64
N LEU A 243 19.42 -1.31 38.95
CA LEU A 243 19.14 -2.65 39.49
C LEU A 243 20.37 -3.52 39.67
N LEU A 244 21.37 -3.43 38.78
CA LEU A 244 22.53 -4.34 38.73
C LEU A 244 23.76 -3.78 39.46
N ALA A 245 24.00 -2.48 39.39
CA ALA A 245 25.29 -1.86 39.77
C ALA A 245 25.21 -0.82 40.88
N GLY A 246 24.04 -0.35 41.28
CA GLY A 246 23.86 0.67 42.33
C GLY A 246 24.52 2.02 42.03
N GLY A 247 24.79 2.34 40.78
CA GLY A 247 25.54 3.54 40.38
C GLY A 247 24.89 4.28 39.19
N SER A 248 25.23 5.58 39.07
CA SER A 248 24.75 6.44 38.00
C SER A 248 25.38 6.03 36.65
N PRO A 249 24.61 5.62 35.65
CA PRO A 249 25.17 5.04 34.42
C PRO A 249 25.50 6.11 33.38
N ALA A 250 26.75 6.41 33.19
CA ALA A 250 27.26 7.27 32.11
C ALA A 250 26.78 6.85 30.72
N TYR A 251 26.41 5.57 30.52
CA TYR A 251 25.90 5.02 29.26
C TYR A 251 24.49 5.49 28.94
N ALA A 252 23.62 5.67 29.92
CA ALA A 252 22.29 6.24 29.71
C ALA A 252 22.36 7.68 29.21
N GLU A 253 23.27 8.48 29.79
CA GLU A 253 23.51 9.86 29.40
C GLU A 253 23.99 9.97 27.94
N LEU A 254 24.83 9.02 27.45
CA LEU A 254 25.23 8.93 26.04
C LEU A 254 24.02 8.73 25.11
N LEU A 255 23.08 7.89 25.48
CA LEU A 255 21.87 7.62 24.70
C LEU A 255 20.93 8.82 24.67
N TRP A 256 20.77 9.50 25.79
CA TRP A 256 19.97 10.74 25.86
C TRP A 256 20.63 11.91 25.11
N LEU A 257 21.96 11.98 25.06
CA LEU A 257 22.65 12.93 24.20
C LEU A 257 22.44 12.62 22.72
N LEU A 258 22.50 11.33 22.34
CA LEU A 258 22.18 10.86 20.99
C LEU A 258 20.75 11.21 20.59
N GLN A 259 19.78 11.07 21.52
CA GLN A 259 18.41 11.55 21.33
C GLN A 259 18.39 13.03 20.96
N ALA A 260 19.05 13.89 21.77
CA ALA A 260 19.06 15.33 21.54
C ALA A 260 19.72 15.69 20.20
N LEU A 261 20.83 15.04 19.85
CA LEU A 261 21.50 15.19 18.56
C LEU A 261 20.59 14.80 17.38
N CYS A 262 19.94 13.64 17.47
CA CYS A 262 18.99 13.20 16.44
C CYS A 262 17.82 14.18 16.28
N LEU A 263 17.30 14.79 17.36
CA LEU A 263 16.25 15.79 17.31
C LEU A 263 16.72 17.07 16.60
N VAL A 264 17.94 17.54 16.83
CA VAL A 264 18.51 18.69 16.10
C VAL A 264 18.67 18.38 14.61
N LEU A 265 19.26 17.22 14.28
CA LEU A 265 19.44 16.80 12.88
C LEU A 265 18.10 16.61 12.18
N MET A 266 17.11 16.06 12.85
CA MET A 266 15.73 15.92 12.37
C MET A 266 15.12 17.27 12.06
N ALA A 267 15.18 18.23 12.99
CA ALA A 267 14.61 19.56 12.85
C ALA A 267 15.27 20.36 11.73
N ASP A 268 16.60 20.31 11.64
CA ASP A 268 17.37 20.99 10.59
C ASP A 268 17.08 20.38 9.20
N THR A 269 16.98 19.04 9.12
CA THR A 269 16.61 18.35 7.87
C THR A 269 15.17 18.67 7.46
N ALA A 270 14.22 18.70 8.40
CA ALA A 270 12.83 19.04 8.16
C ALA A 270 12.70 20.47 7.61
N ARG A 271 13.42 21.43 8.20
CA ARG A 271 13.46 22.83 7.75
C ARG A 271 13.94 22.94 6.30
N ARG A 272 15.01 22.25 5.93
CA ARG A 272 15.56 22.27 4.56
C ARG A 272 14.63 21.63 3.54
N ARG A 273 13.81 20.68 3.96
CA ARG A 273 12.87 19.94 3.11
C ARG A 273 11.42 20.38 3.30
N ALA A 274 11.21 21.62 3.75
CA ALA A 274 9.88 22.16 4.08
C ALA A 274 8.88 22.07 2.92
N HIS A 275 9.32 22.28 1.66
CA HIS A 275 8.49 22.13 0.47
C HIS A 275 7.90 20.73 0.35
N ALA A 276 8.68 19.68 0.63
CA ALA A 276 8.22 18.30 0.54
C ALA A 276 7.10 17.96 1.55
N PHE A 277 6.99 18.70 2.67
CA PHE A 277 5.89 18.55 3.62
C PHE A 277 4.61 19.23 3.18
N ASN A 278 4.69 20.25 2.32
CA ASN A 278 3.55 21.00 1.81
C ASN A 278 2.97 20.38 0.53
N GLU A 279 3.78 19.70 -0.29
CA GLU A 279 3.41 19.12 -1.59
C GLU A 279 2.89 17.68 -1.53
N ARG A 280 2.65 17.14 -0.36
CA ARG A 280 2.25 15.72 -0.17
C ARG A 280 0.92 15.38 -0.86
N ARG A 281 0.99 15.01 -2.14
CA ARG A 281 -0.02 14.20 -2.83
C ARG A 281 0.66 12.94 -3.36
N GLY A 282 0.42 11.80 -2.70
CA GLY A 282 0.77 10.49 -3.27
C GLY A 282 2.08 9.82 -2.84
N GLU A 283 2.75 10.24 -1.75
CA GLU A 283 3.87 9.46 -1.22
C GLU A 283 3.39 8.08 -0.72
N ARG A 284 3.94 7.02 -1.32
CA ARG A 284 3.69 5.65 -0.85
C ARG A 284 4.35 5.44 0.51
N VAL A 285 3.64 4.82 1.44
CA VAL A 285 4.18 4.40 2.74
C VAL A 285 4.91 3.08 2.54
N GLY A 286 6.22 3.06 2.84
CA GLY A 286 6.98 1.82 2.94
C GLY A 286 6.50 1.02 4.14
N ARG A 287 6.01 -0.20 3.93
CA ARG A 287 5.51 -1.04 5.02
C ARG A 287 6.68 -1.72 5.73
N PHE A 288 6.96 -1.31 6.97
CA PHE A 288 7.85 -2.04 7.88
C PHE A 288 7.07 -3.22 8.50
N ALA A 289 6.74 -4.22 7.67
CA ALA A 289 5.93 -5.36 8.06
C ALA A 289 6.60 -6.28 9.12
N VAL A 290 7.89 -6.06 9.40
CA VAL A 290 8.69 -6.92 10.30
C VAL A 290 8.52 -6.55 11.77
N LEU A 291 8.22 -5.29 12.09
CA LEU A 291 8.19 -4.76 13.45
C LEU A 291 7.22 -5.52 14.40
N PRO A 292 5.98 -5.82 14.02
CA PRO A 292 5.06 -6.59 14.87
C PRO A 292 5.56 -8.02 15.14
N TYR A 293 6.23 -8.64 14.18
CA TYR A 293 6.80 -9.99 14.37
C TYR A 293 8.04 -9.98 15.27
N MET A 294 8.84 -8.91 15.23
CA MET A 294 9.93 -8.71 16.17
C MET A 294 9.40 -8.52 17.59
N ALA A 295 8.34 -7.75 17.78
CA ALA A 295 7.69 -7.59 19.07
C ALA A 295 7.11 -8.91 19.61
N LEU A 296 6.52 -9.72 18.72
CA LEU A 296 6.06 -11.07 19.05
C LEU A 296 7.23 -11.95 19.52
N ALA A 297 8.31 -12.03 18.73
CA ALA A 297 9.49 -12.83 19.05
C ALA A 297 10.13 -12.39 20.38
N ALA A 298 10.28 -11.10 20.61
CA ALA A 298 10.83 -10.55 21.82
C ALA A 298 9.96 -10.88 23.05
N GLY A 299 8.63 -10.73 22.95
CA GLY A 299 7.69 -11.07 24.02
C GLY A 299 7.77 -12.54 24.41
N TYR A 300 7.83 -13.44 23.43
CA TYR A 300 7.96 -14.87 23.70
C TYR A 300 9.35 -15.25 24.23
N ALA A 301 10.41 -14.58 23.77
CA ALA A 301 11.74 -14.75 24.34
C ALA A 301 11.78 -14.36 25.82
N LEU A 302 11.08 -13.27 26.21
CA LEU A 302 10.93 -12.91 27.61
C LEU A 302 10.19 -13.99 28.42
N ILE A 303 9.06 -14.50 27.92
CA ILE A 303 8.34 -15.60 28.60
C ILE A 303 9.26 -16.81 28.78
N ALA A 304 9.98 -17.20 27.73
CA ALA A 304 10.89 -18.34 27.78
C ALA A 304 12.04 -18.15 28.78
N THR A 305 12.67 -16.97 28.81
CA THR A 305 13.77 -16.69 29.76
C THR A 305 13.28 -16.70 31.21
N VAL A 306 12.09 -16.11 31.49
CA VAL A 306 11.51 -16.14 32.82
C VAL A 306 11.08 -17.55 33.24
N ALA A 307 10.52 -18.34 32.32
CA ALA A 307 10.15 -19.74 32.57
C ALA A 307 11.36 -20.63 32.83
N ILE A 308 12.42 -20.50 32.04
CA ILE A 308 13.67 -21.25 32.22
C ILE A 308 14.34 -20.87 33.55
N GLY A 309 14.40 -19.58 33.85
CA GLY A 309 14.99 -19.09 35.12
C GLY A 309 14.22 -19.51 36.36
N ALA A 310 12.91 -19.77 36.25
CA ALA A 310 12.08 -20.28 37.34
C ALA A 310 12.35 -21.78 37.66
N GLY A 311 12.83 -22.53 36.68
CA GLY A 311 12.99 -24.01 36.83
C GLY A 311 11.67 -24.69 37.21
N ALA A 312 11.71 -25.52 38.27
CA ALA A 312 10.52 -26.16 38.81
C ALA A 312 9.76 -25.33 39.86
N SER A 313 10.28 -24.15 40.21
CA SER A 313 9.67 -23.26 41.22
C SER A 313 8.60 -22.36 40.63
N TYR A 314 7.56 -22.07 41.44
CA TYR A 314 6.52 -21.14 41.04
C TYR A 314 7.08 -19.71 40.91
N ASN A 315 6.96 -19.11 39.73
CA ASN A 315 7.28 -17.71 39.49
C ASN A 315 5.99 -16.89 39.34
N PRO A 316 5.69 -15.96 40.28
CA PRO A 316 4.46 -15.17 40.25
C PRO A 316 4.37 -14.17 39.08
N ALA A 317 5.46 -13.98 38.30
CA ALA A 317 5.45 -13.18 37.06
C ALA A 317 4.86 -13.93 35.86
N LEU A 318 4.97 -15.27 35.84
CA LEU A 318 4.66 -16.09 34.68
C LEU A 318 3.19 -16.01 34.25
N PRO A 319 2.18 -16.07 35.14
CA PRO A 319 0.78 -15.97 34.73
C PRO A 319 0.44 -14.64 34.03
N SER A 320 0.98 -13.53 34.51
CA SER A 320 0.77 -12.23 33.88
C SER A 320 1.42 -12.15 32.50
N LEU A 321 2.63 -12.64 32.35
CA LEU A 321 3.33 -12.69 31.05
C LEU A 321 2.63 -13.62 30.05
N LEU A 322 2.09 -14.75 30.48
CA LEU A 322 1.29 -15.64 29.62
C LEU A 322 -0.01 -14.96 29.19
N GLY A 323 -0.67 -14.20 30.07
CA GLY A 323 -1.83 -13.38 29.71
C GLY A 323 -1.51 -12.36 28.63
N TRP A 324 -0.43 -11.61 28.77
CA TRP A 324 0.06 -10.68 27.77
C TRP A 324 0.42 -11.39 26.44
N GLY A 325 1.05 -12.57 26.50
CA GLY A 325 1.37 -13.41 25.35
C GLY A 325 0.13 -13.83 24.56
N ALA A 326 -0.96 -14.18 25.27
CA ALA A 326 -2.25 -14.50 24.64
C ALA A 326 -2.84 -13.28 23.89
N VAL A 327 -2.81 -12.09 24.51
CA VAL A 327 -3.24 -10.86 23.85
C VAL A 327 -2.38 -10.57 22.61
N LEU A 328 -1.08 -10.78 22.70
CA LEU A 328 -0.16 -10.59 21.59
C LEU A 328 -0.49 -11.49 20.40
N ILE A 329 -0.75 -12.79 20.64
CA ILE A 329 -1.22 -13.73 19.61
C ILE A 329 -2.54 -13.24 19.01
N ALA A 330 -3.50 -12.83 19.83
CA ALA A 330 -4.81 -12.36 19.37
C ALA A 330 -4.67 -11.16 18.42
N CYS A 331 -3.79 -10.19 18.73
CA CYS A 331 -3.50 -9.06 17.85
C CYS A 331 -2.93 -9.50 16.50
N VAL A 332 -1.94 -10.41 16.51
CA VAL A 332 -1.32 -10.92 15.28
C VAL A 332 -2.30 -11.73 14.45
N VAL A 333 -3.10 -12.60 15.06
CA VAL A 333 -4.13 -13.40 14.38
C VAL A 333 -5.19 -12.47 13.77
N ALA A 334 -5.70 -11.49 14.51
CA ALA A 334 -6.65 -10.52 14.00
C ALA A 334 -6.09 -9.74 12.79
N ARG A 335 -4.84 -9.32 12.87
CA ARG A 335 -4.14 -8.63 11.77
C ARG A 335 -3.98 -9.53 10.56
N GLN A 336 -3.61 -10.79 10.76
CA GLN A 336 -3.40 -11.76 9.67
C GLN A 336 -4.73 -12.12 8.99
N THR A 337 -5.80 -12.33 9.76
CA THR A 337 -7.14 -12.60 9.20
C THR A 337 -7.67 -11.41 8.38
N LEU A 338 -7.41 -10.18 8.80
CA LEU A 338 -7.79 -8.99 8.05
C LEU A 338 -7.02 -8.89 6.73
N ALA A 339 -5.71 -9.17 6.75
CA ALA A 339 -4.87 -9.16 5.57
C ALA A 339 -5.24 -10.26 4.57
N SER A 340 -5.54 -11.48 5.04
CA SER A 340 -5.92 -12.60 4.18
C SER A 340 -7.29 -12.39 3.52
N ARG A 341 -8.27 -11.83 4.24
CA ARG A 341 -9.59 -11.47 3.66
C ARG A 341 -9.46 -10.48 2.52
N GLU A 342 -8.65 -9.46 2.67
CA GLU A 342 -8.43 -8.46 1.62
C GLU A 342 -7.72 -9.06 0.41
N THR A 343 -6.68 -9.89 0.63
CA THR A 343 -5.99 -10.57 -0.46
C THR A 343 -6.93 -11.50 -1.22
N ALA A 344 -7.80 -12.25 -0.51
CA ALA A 344 -8.80 -13.11 -1.13
C ALA A 344 -9.82 -12.31 -1.96
N ALA A 345 -10.29 -11.16 -1.45
CA ALA A 345 -11.20 -10.29 -2.19
C ALA A 345 -10.57 -9.73 -3.48
N LEU A 346 -9.32 -9.25 -3.41
CA LEU A 346 -8.59 -8.75 -4.58
C LEU A 346 -8.31 -9.85 -5.61
N LEU A 347 -7.99 -11.07 -5.18
CA LEU A 347 -7.78 -12.22 -6.05
C LEU A 347 -9.07 -12.62 -6.76
N SER A 348 -10.21 -12.66 -6.05
CA SER A 348 -11.50 -12.99 -6.64
C SER A 348 -11.93 -11.98 -7.71
N GLU A 349 -11.76 -10.70 -7.44
CA GLU A 349 -12.05 -9.63 -8.41
C GLU A 349 -11.14 -9.70 -9.64
N ARG A 350 -9.84 -9.93 -9.44
CA ARG A 350 -8.88 -10.11 -10.55
C ARG A 350 -9.23 -11.32 -11.42
N THR A 351 -9.64 -12.43 -10.79
CA THR A 351 -10.04 -13.65 -11.51
C THR A 351 -11.29 -13.41 -12.33
N ARG A 352 -12.28 -12.68 -11.79
CA ARG A 352 -13.51 -12.30 -12.49
C ARG A 352 -13.20 -11.44 -13.71
N LEU A 353 -12.44 -10.35 -13.55
CA LEU A 353 -12.04 -9.46 -14.65
C LEU A 353 -11.22 -10.19 -15.72
N SER A 354 -10.32 -11.10 -15.30
CA SER A 354 -9.53 -11.91 -16.23
C SER A 354 -10.40 -12.89 -17.01
N GLY A 355 -11.43 -13.47 -16.37
CA GLY A 355 -12.41 -14.35 -17.02
C GLY A 355 -13.24 -13.62 -18.07
N GLU A 356 -13.79 -12.46 -17.74
CA GLU A 356 -14.56 -11.62 -18.66
C GLU A 356 -13.71 -11.19 -19.88
N THR A 357 -12.48 -10.76 -19.65
CA THR A 357 -11.55 -10.38 -20.74
C THR A 357 -11.19 -11.56 -21.64
N ARG A 358 -11.01 -12.75 -21.05
CA ARG A 358 -10.68 -13.97 -21.81
C ARG A 358 -11.86 -14.40 -22.66
N LEU A 359 -13.08 -14.40 -22.13
CA LEU A 359 -14.30 -14.70 -22.87
C LEU A 359 -14.53 -13.72 -24.02
N ALA A 360 -14.38 -12.42 -23.78
CA ALA A 360 -14.49 -11.40 -24.80
C ALA A 360 -13.50 -11.63 -25.94
N LYS A 361 -12.22 -11.95 -25.63
CA LYS A 361 -11.21 -12.27 -26.65
C LYS A 361 -11.49 -13.57 -27.42
N LEU A 362 -12.06 -14.59 -26.77
CA LEU A 362 -12.46 -15.82 -27.46
C LEU A 362 -13.59 -15.58 -28.45
N ILE A 363 -14.57 -14.77 -28.09
CA ILE A 363 -15.66 -14.36 -28.98
C ILE A 363 -15.14 -13.46 -30.12
N GLU A 364 -14.22 -12.55 -29.81
CA GLU A 364 -13.59 -11.67 -30.80
C GLU A 364 -12.82 -12.43 -31.89
N ASN A 365 -12.14 -13.52 -31.50
CA ASN A 365 -11.33 -14.37 -32.39
C ASN A 365 -12.08 -15.59 -32.90
N ALA A 366 -13.36 -15.78 -32.57
CA ALA A 366 -14.16 -16.84 -33.12
C ALA A 366 -14.28 -16.68 -34.65
N ALA A 367 -14.14 -17.77 -35.39
CA ALA A 367 -14.27 -17.75 -36.84
C ALA A 367 -15.73 -17.53 -37.26
N ASP A 368 -16.69 -18.07 -36.49
CA ASP A 368 -18.10 -17.94 -36.74
C ASP A 368 -18.64 -16.58 -36.26
N GLY A 369 -19.52 -15.98 -37.05
CA GLY A 369 -20.21 -14.74 -36.67
C GLY A 369 -21.35 -15.03 -35.68
N ILE A 370 -21.45 -14.24 -34.60
CA ILE A 370 -22.52 -14.36 -33.61
C ILE A 370 -23.37 -13.10 -33.67
N PHE A 371 -24.68 -13.28 -33.84
CA PHE A 371 -25.69 -12.22 -33.67
C PHE A 371 -26.60 -12.58 -32.52
N VAL A 372 -27.01 -11.58 -31.73
CA VAL A 372 -28.07 -11.69 -30.76
C VAL A 372 -29.18 -10.77 -31.19
N LEU A 373 -30.42 -11.30 -31.30
CA LEU A 373 -31.61 -10.58 -31.68
C LEU A 373 -32.56 -10.44 -30.50
N ASP A 374 -33.28 -9.34 -30.46
CA ASP A 374 -34.39 -9.13 -29.53
C ASP A 374 -35.68 -9.92 -29.96
N ARG A 375 -36.77 -9.70 -29.23
CA ARG A 375 -38.08 -10.35 -29.53
C ARG A 375 -38.69 -9.90 -30.84
N GLU A 376 -38.32 -8.71 -31.32
CA GLU A 376 -38.73 -8.10 -32.58
C GLU A 376 -37.76 -8.41 -33.72
N PHE A 377 -36.81 -9.36 -33.50
CA PHE A 377 -35.78 -9.81 -34.46
C PHE A 377 -34.82 -8.71 -34.91
N ARG A 378 -34.65 -7.68 -34.08
CA ARG A 378 -33.61 -6.65 -34.29
C ARG A 378 -32.32 -7.06 -33.68
N THR A 379 -31.24 -6.71 -34.33
CA THR A 379 -29.89 -7.01 -33.85
C THR A 379 -29.55 -6.18 -32.59
N VAL A 380 -29.33 -6.83 -31.47
CA VAL A 380 -28.89 -6.23 -30.22
C VAL A 380 -27.38 -6.29 -30.11
N TYR A 381 -26.79 -7.40 -30.60
CA TYR A 381 -25.34 -7.62 -30.58
C TYR A 381 -24.90 -8.32 -31.84
N ALA A 382 -23.66 -7.97 -32.31
CA ALA A 382 -22.98 -8.68 -33.37
C ALA A 382 -21.48 -8.79 -33.02
N SER A 383 -20.94 -9.99 -33.12
CA SER A 383 -19.50 -10.22 -32.89
C SER A 383 -18.65 -9.53 -33.97
N PRO A 384 -17.36 -9.25 -33.72
CA PRO A 384 -16.48 -8.70 -34.74
C PRO A 384 -16.39 -9.56 -36.01
N SER A 385 -16.50 -10.89 -35.88
CA SER A 385 -16.56 -11.82 -37.03
C SER A 385 -17.83 -11.63 -37.85
N ALA A 386 -18.98 -11.45 -37.20
CA ALA A 386 -20.25 -11.14 -37.88
C ALA A 386 -20.18 -9.82 -38.64
N LEU A 387 -19.55 -8.80 -38.05
CA LEU A 387 -19.33 -7.51 -38.72
C LEU A 387 -18.38 -7.61 -39.91
N ARG A 388 -17.34 -8.43 -39.82
CA ARG A 388 -16.43 -8.71 -40.96
C ARG A 388 -17.15 -9.44 -42.09
N LEU A 389 -18.00 -10.42 -41.75
CA LEU A 389 -18.81 -11.18 -42.72
C LEU A 389 -19.68 -10.24 -43.55
N LEU A 390 -20.35 -9.28 -42.89
CA LEU A 390 -21.23 -8.31 -43.54
C LEU A 390 -20.46 -7.10 -44.11
N ALA A 391 -19.18 -7.01 -43.94
CA ALA A 391 -18.34 -5.86 -44.28
C ALA A 391 -18.94 -4.52 -43.77
N THR A 392 -19.58 -4.54 -42.61
CA THR A 392 -20.36 -3.41 -42.07
C THR A 392 -19.87 -2.94 -40.71
N ARG A 393 -20.39 -1.81 -40.24
CA ARG A 393 -20.05 -1.25 -38.91
C ARG A 393 -21.22 -1.46 -37.93
N PRO A 394 -20.95 -1.57 -36.60
CA PRO A 394 -22.02 -1.78 -35.61
C PRO A 394 -23.16 -0.77 -35.71
N ALA A 395 -22.85 0.51 -35.96
CA ALA A 395 -23.85 1.60 -36.06
C ALA A 395 -24.86 1.43 -37.22
N ARG A 396 -24.54 0.58 -38.20
CA ARG A 396 -25.44 0.27 -39.33
C ARG A 396 -26.22 -1.03 -39.14
N LEU A 397 -25.98 -1.78 -38.08
CA LEU A 397 -26.55 -3.09 -37.86
C LEU A 397 -27.40 -3.13 -36.57
N ILE A 398 -26.89 -2.54 -35.47
CA ILE A 398 -27.56 -2.56 -34.17
C ILE A 398 -28.91 -1.80 -34.24
N GLY A 399 -29.98 -2.43 -33.74
CA GLY A 399 -31.33 -1.91 -33.74
C GLY A 399 -32.12 -2.14 -35.05
N LEU A 400 -31.46 -2.67 -36.10
CA LEU A 400 -32.13 -2.99 -37.37
C LEU A 400 -32.51 -4.48 -37.43
N PRO A 401 -33.60 -4.80 -38.15
CA PRO A 401 -34.01 -6.19 -38.40
C PRO A 401 -32.94 -6.92 -39.23
N ILE A 402 -32.52 -8.09 -38.77
CA ILE A 402 -31.50 -8.91 -39.47
C ILE A 402 -31.95 -9.30 -40.87
N ALA A 403 -33.24 -9.45 -41.10
CA ALA A 403 -33.86 -9.76 -42.40
C ALA A 403 -33.52 -8.72 -43.49
N GLY A 404 -33.19 -7.50 -43.14
CA GLY A 404 -32.77 -6.45 -44.07
C GLY A 404 -31.42 -6.71 -44.75
N PHE A 405 -30.62 -7.65 -44.23
CA PHE A 405 -29.33 -8.07 -44.76
C PHE A 405 -29.41 -9.39 -45.51
N LEU A 406 -30.60 -9.90 -45.80
CA LEU A 406 -30.86 -11.14 -46.50
C LEU A 406 -31.65 -10.87 -47.80
N PRO A 407 -31.46 -11.65 -48.86
CA PRO A 407 -32.39 -11.69 -49.99
C PRO A 407 -33.82 -12.05 -49.54
N PRO A 408 -34.87 -11.63 -50.27
CA PRO A 408 -36.24 -11.84 -49.87
C PRO A 408 -36.58 -13.31 -49.54
N ASP A 409 -36.11 -14.26 -50.33
CA ASP A 409 -36.38 -15.69 -50.13
C ASP A 409 -35.76 -16.24 -48.85
N ASP A 410 -34.51 -15.81 -48.59
CA ASP A 410 -33.75 -16.22 -47.38
C ASP A 410 -34.33 -15.54 -46.12
N ALA A 411 -34.78 -14.29 -46.25
CA ALA A 411 -35.45 -13.57 -45.16
C ALA A 411 -36.79 -14.25 -44.79
N GLU A 412 -37.54 -14.78 -45.76
CA GLU A 412 -38.78 -15.54 -45.52
C GLU A 412 -38.48 -16.89 -44.86
N SER A 413 -37.43 -17.58 -45.31
CA SER A 413 -36.96 -18.82 -44.71
C SER A 413 -36.58 -18.64 -43.24
N LEU A 414 -35.86 -17.56 -42.94
CA LEU A 414 -35.49 -17.23 -41.57
C LEU A 414 -36.71 -16.90 -40.72
N ARG A 415 -37.69 -16.09 -41.22
CA ARG A 415 -38.92 -15.77 -40.51
C ARG A 415 -39.75 -17.03 -40.21
N SER A 416 -39.89 -17.94 -41.20
CA SER A 416 -40.57 -19.20 -41.01
C SER A 416 -39.93 -20.08 -39.95
N LEU A 417 -38.60 -20.14 -39.90
CA LEU A 417 -37.91 -20.86 -38.86
C LEU A 417 -38.13 -20.23 -37.48
N LEU A 418 -38.00 -18.91 -37.36
CA LEU A 418 -38.21 -18.16 -36.10
C LEU A 418 -39.63 -18.30 -35.56
N ALA A 419 -40.66 -18.31 -36.46
CA ALA A 419 -42.03 -18.56 -36.05
C ALA A 419 -42.25 -19.99 -35.54
N ASN A 420 -41.55 -20.97 -36.10
CA ASN A 420 -41.60 -22.37 -35.67
C ASN A 420 -40.84 -22.66 -34.37
N LEU A 421 -39.91 -21.81 -34.00
CA LEU A 421 -39.18 -21.90 -32.69
C LEU A 421 -40.06 -21.40 -31.52
N ASP A 422 -41.09 -20.63 -31.80
CA ASP A 422 -42.04 -20.07 -30.79
C ASP A 422 -43.25 -20.99 -30.53
N GLY A 423 -43.37 -22.10 -31.27
CA GLY A 423 -44.49 -23.02 -31.17
C GLY A 423 -44.29 -24.14 -30.17
N ASP A 424 -45.40 -24.80 -29.84
CA ASP A 424 -45.58 -25.92 -28.89
C ASP A 424 -44.73 -27.18 -29.17
N THR A 425 -43.79 -27.09 -30.11
CA THR A 425 -42.96 -28.22 -30.64
C THR A 425 -41.74 -28.53 -29.85
N GLY A 426 -41.41 -27.76 -28.80
CA GLY A 426 -40.20 -27.97 -27.95
C GLY A 426 -38.86 -27.83 -28.69
N ARG A 427 -38.86 -27.33 -29.93
CA ARG A 427 -37.66 -27.19 -30.77
C ARG A 427 -37.02 -25.82 -30.50
N ARG A 428 -35.89 -25.84 -29.79
CA ARG A 428 -35.16 -24.62 -29.42
C ARG A 428 -34.06 -24.18 -30.39
N SER A 429 -33.80 -24.96 -31.46
CA SER A 429 -32.76 -24.61 -32.44
C SER A 429 -33.11 -25.13 -33.84
N GLY A 430 -32.67 -24.42 -34.86
CA GLY A 430 -32.77 -24.80 -36.25
C GLY A 430 -31.57 -24.36 -37.07
N LYS A 431 -31.34 -25.02 -38.22
CA LYS A 431 -30.26 -24.69 -39.16
C LYS A 431 -30.82 -24.28 -40.50
N LEU A 432 -30.24 -23.26 -41.11
CA LEU A 432 -30.53 -22.78 -42.46
C LEU A 432 -29.25 -22.44 -43.21
N MET A 433 -29.33 -22.59 -44.53
CA MET A 433 -28.35 -21.95 -45.43
C MET A 433 -28.92 -20.61 -45.86
N LEU A 434 -28.18 -19.52 -45.60
CA LEU A 434 -28.65 -18.14 -45.85
C LEU A 434 -27.56 -17.39 -46.62
N ARG A 435 -27.97 -16.48 -47.51
CA ARG A 435 -27.09 -15.55 -48.19
C ARG A 435 -27.15 -14.19 -47.54
N PHE A 436 -26.10 -13.79 -46.86
CA PHE A 436 -26.04 -12.45 -46.34
C PHE A 436 -25.52 -11.47 -47.40
N ALA A 437 -26.20 -10.35 -47.55
CA ALA A 437 -25.73 -9.24 -48.36
C ALA A 437 -24.76 -8.38 -47.58
N ALA A 438 -23.52 -8.24 -48.07
CA ALA A 438 -22.51 -7.39 -47.47
C ALA A 438 -22.59 -5.95 -48.00
N ASP A 439 -22.21 -4.97 -47.17
CA ASP A 439 -22.24 -3.54 -47.53
C ASP A 439 -21.37 -3.21 -48.78
N ASN A 440 -20.42 -4.05 -49.14
CA ASN A 440 -19.53 -3.93 -50.31
C ASN A 440 -20.19 -4.47 -51.60
N GLY A 441 -21.45 -4.89 -51.58
CA GLY A 441 -22.18 -5.45 -52.71
C GLY A 441 -21.93 -6.95 -52.93
N GLY A 442 -21.13 -7.60 -52.08
CA GLY A 442 -20.89 -9.05 -52.10
C GLY A 442 -22.03 -9.82 -51.43
N GLN A 443 -22.10 -11.14 -51.71
CA GLN A 443 -22.93 -12.07 -50.98
C GLN A 443 -22.09 -13.13 -50.31
N ALA A 444 -22.36 -13.45 -49.06
CA ALA A 444 -21.72 -14.51 -48.29
C ALA A 444 -22.71 -15.67 -48.10
N TRP A 445 -22.36 -16.87 -48.57
CA TRP A 445 -23.10 -18.09 -48.25
C TRP A 445 -22.77 -18.51 -46.81
N THR A 446 -23.79 -18.72 -46.02
CA THR A 446 -23.63 -19.04 -44.62
C THR A 446 -24.45 -20.23 -44.17
N GLU A 447 -23.86 -21.08 -43.38
CA GLU A 447 -24.58 -22.03 -42.52
C GLU A 447 -24.93 -21.34 -41.22
N THR A 448 -26.23 -21.06 -41.01
CA THR A 448 -26.73 -20.31 -39.86
C THR A 448 -27.47 -21.25 -38.92
N THR A 449 -27.00 -21.35 -37.68
CA THR A 449 -27.71 -22.02 -36.59
C THR A 449 -28.42 -20.98 -35.74
N VAL A 450 -29.72 -21.11 -35.62
CA VAL A 450 -30.59 -20.23 -34.80
C VAL A 450 -30.96 -20.95 -33.53
N THR A 451 -30.76 -20.32 -32.38
CA THR A 451 -31.09 -20.85 -31.05
C THR A 451 -31.93 -19.85 -30.28
N ASP A 452 -33.05 -20.31 -29.76
CA ASP A 452 -33.97 -19.49 -28.93
C ASP A 452 -33.51 -19.52 -27.46
N GLU A 453 -32.95 -18.40 -27.00
CA GLU A 453 -32.50 -18.17 -25.61
C GLU A 453 -33.34 -17.06 -24.92
N ARG A 454 -34.57 -16.81 -25.38
CA ARG A 454 -35.45 -15.78 -24.80
C ARG A 454 -35.85 -16.09 -23.36
N HIS A 455 -35.70 -17.32 -22.93
CA HIS A 455 -35.96 -17.76 -21.54
C HIS A 455 -34.74 -17.61 -20.62
N ASP A 456 -33.51 -17.42 -21.15
CA ASP A 456 -32.36 -17.15 -20.35
C ASP A 456 -32.33 -15.67 -19.92
N PRO A 457 -32.35 -15.36 -18.59
CA PRO A 457 -32.41 -13.98 -18.11
C PRO A 457 -31.19 -13.15 -18.48
N ASN A 458 -30.06 -13.78 -18.83
CA ASN A 458 -28.83 -13.10 -19.20
C ASN A 458 -28.74 -12.76 -20.69
N LEU A 459 -29.37 -13.55 -21.56
CA LEU A 459 -29.36 -13.34 -23.00
C LEU A 459 -30.67 -12.74 -23.49
N ALA A 460 -31.81 -13.20 -22.96
CA ALA A 460 -33.17 -12.73 -23.22
C ALA A 460 -33.49 -12.49 -24.72
N GLY A 461 -32.89 -13.29 -25.62
CA GLY A 461 -32.91 -13.08 -27.05
C GLY A 461 -32.72 -14.36 -27.86
N ILE A 462 -32.60 -14.19 -29.17
CA ILE A 462 -32.32 -15.26 -30.11
C ILE A 462 -30.89 -15.15 -30.60
N VAL A 463 -30.14 -16.25 -30.52
CA VAL A 463 -28.73 -16.30 -30.92
C VAL A 463 -28.62 -16.93 -32.30
N LEU A 464 -28.00 -16.23 -33.24
CA LEU A 464 -27.61 -16.75 -34.54
C LEU A 464 -26.13 -16.98 -34.56
N ASN A 465 -25.71 -18.22 -34.77
CA ASN A 465 -24.35 -18.57 -35.05
C ASN A 465 -24.18 -18.80 -36.57
N VAL A 466 -23.34 -17.96 -37.19
CA VAL A 466 -23.26 -17.84 -38.66
C VAL A 466 -21.84 -18.20 -39.09
N ARG A 467 -21.73 -19.32 -39.79
CA ARG A 467 -20.48 -19.79 -40.40
C ARG A 467 -20.43 -19.44 -41.86
N ASP A 468 -19.36 -18.78 -42.30
CA ASP A 468 -19.10 -18.54 -43.71
C ASP A 468 -18.69 -19.85 -44.40
N VAL A 469 -19.49 -20.24 -45.42
CA VAL A 469 -19.23 -21.42 -46.26
C VAL A 469 -19.10 -21.05 -47.73
N SER A 470 -18.85 -19.77 -48.03
CA SER A 470 -18.77 -19.26 -49.39
C SER A 470 -17.70 -19.93 -50.21
N GLU A 471 -16.53 -20.21 -49.61
CA GLU A 471 -15.42 -20.89 -50.28
C GLU A 471 -15.77 -22.35 -50.57
N HIS A 472 -16.37 -23.04 -49.60
CA HIS A 472 -16.81 -24.42 -49.78
C HIS A 472 -17.88 -24.56 -50.88
N HIS A 473 -18.89 -23.68 -50.87
CA HIS A 473 -19.95 -23.65 -51.85
C HIS A 473 -19.38 -23.38 -53.26
N ARG A 474 -18.44 -22.47 -53.39
CA ARG A 474 -17.76 -22.19 -54.69
C ARG A 474 -16.95 -23.36 -55.19
N LEU A 475 -16.27 -24.04 -54.30
CA LEU A 475 -15.51 -25.25 -54.68
C LEU A 475 -16.42 -26.41 -55.12
N GLU A 476 -17.57 -26.59 -54.43
CA GLU A 476 -18.58 -27.57 -54.85
C GLU A 476 -19.16 -27.24 -56.23
N GLU A 477 -19.54 -25.98 -56.47
CA GLU A 477 -20.02 -25.54 -57.79
C GLU A 477 -18.97 -25.77 -58.88
N GLN A 478 -17.72 -25.43 -58.57
CA GLN A 478 -16.59 -25.67 -59.52
C GLN A 478 -16.41 -27.17 -59.80
N MET A 479 -16.40 -28.02 -58.77
CA MET A 479 -16.30 -29.47 -58.93
C MET A 479 -17.49 -30.03 -59.72
N GLN A 480 -18.70 -29.55 -59.47
CA GLN A 480 -19.87 -29.96 -60.27
C GLN A 480 -19.76 -29.52 -61.73
N HIS A 481 -19.24 -28.32 -61.97
CA HIS A 481 -19.04 -27.83 -63.34
C HIS A 481 -17.97 -28.66 -64.07
N GLU A 482 -16.82 -28.94 -63.39
CA GLU A 482 -15.76 -29.77 -63.93
C GLU A 482 -16.22 -31.22 -64.16
N ALA A 483 -17.07 -31.76 -63.29
CA ALA A 483 -17.62 -33.13 -63.45
C ALA A 483 -18.59 -33.25 -64.63
N LEU A 484 -19.26 -32.17 -65.05
CA LEU A 484 -20.29 -32.18 -66.08
C LEU A 484 -19.90 -31.52 -67.41
N HIS A 485 -18.69 -30.84 -67.44
CA HIS A 485 -18.19 -30.16 -68.62
C HIS A 485 -16.80 -30.64 -68.98
N ASP A 486 -16.45 -30.62 -70.25
CA ASP A 486 -15.13 -30.97 -70.77
C ASP A 486 -14.14 -29.84 -70.46
N ALA A 487 -12.99 -30.18 -69.83
CA ALA A 487 -12.01 -29.20 -69.32
C ALA A 487 -11.36 -28.33 -70.43
N LEU A 488 -11.32 -28.79 -71.67
CA LEU A 488 -10.71 -28.08 -72.79
C LEU A 488 -11.69 -27.19 -73.54
N THR A 489 -12.90 -27.69 -73.79
CA THR A 489 -13.90 -27.03 -74.64
C THR A 489 -15.00 -26.29 -73.82
N GLN A 490 -15.08 -26.54 -72.56
CA GLN A 490 -16.15 -26.03 -71.65
C GLN A 490 -17.56 -26.41 -72.07
N LEU A 491 -17.70 -27.36 -73.00
CA LEU A 491 -18.98 -27.89 -73.41
C LEU A 491 -19.46 -29.01 -72.49
N PRO A 492 -20.77 -29.28 -72.43
CA PRO A 492 -21.29 -30.42 -71.70
C PRO A 492 -20.54 -31.71 -72.07
N ASN A 493 -20.03 -32.38 -71.03
CA ASN A 493 -19.33 -33.68 -71.31
C ASN A 493 -20.35 -34.74 -71.73
N ARG A 494 -19.85 -35.92 -72.08
CA ARG A 494 -20.67 -37.03 -72.54
C ARG A 494 -21.83 -37.38 -71.59
N GLU A 495 -21.59 -37.32 -70.34
CA GLU A 495 -22.56 -37.64 -69.26
C GLU A 495 -23.72 -36.62 -69.25
N LEU A 496 -23.44 -35.32 -69.16
CA LEU A 496 -24.44 -34.26 -69.19
C LEU A 496 -25.18 -34.21 -70.54
N PHE A 497 -24.49 -34.48 -71.65
CA PHE A 497 -25.11 -34.53 -72.94
C PHE A 497 -26.16 -35.66 -73.04
N LEU A 498 -25.79 -36.87 -72.61
CA LEU A 498 -26.72 -38.02 -72.59
C LEU A 498 -27.90 -37.84 -71.68
N ASP A 499 -27.70 -37.23 -70.49
CA ASP A 499 -28.79 -36.91 -69.61
C ASP A 499 -29.79 -35.90 -70.23
N ARG A 500 -29.29 -34.81 -70.80
CA ARG A 500 -30.11 -33.82 -71.50
C ARG A 500 -30.87 -34.42 -72.70
N VAL A 501 -30.24 -35.25 -73.52
CA VAL A 501 -30.91 -35.93 -74.61
C VAL A 501 -31.99 -36.90 -74.14
N THR A 502 -31.71 -37.63 -73.08
CA THR A 502 -32.68 -38.54 -72.45
C THR A 502 -33.89 -37.82 -71.92
N ARG A 503 -33.71 -36.66 -71.21
CA ARG A 503 -34.78 -35.83 -70.72
C ARG A 503 -35.60 -35.19 -71.87
N ALA A 504 -34.92 -34.66 -72.88
CA ALA A 504 -35.59 -34.08 -74.05
C ALA A 504 -36.43 -35.11 -74.81
N THR A 505 -35.91 -36.33 -75.03
CA THR A 505 -36.65 -37.43 -75.69
C THR A 505 -37.84 -37.91 -74.83
N ALA A 506 -37.68 -37.94 -73.50
CA ALA A 506 -38.78 -38.27 -72.57
C ALA A 506 -39.90 -37.19 -72.57
N GLN A 507 -39.55 -35.92 -72.70
CA GLN A 507 -40.45 -34.79 -72.79
C GLN A 507 -41.17 -34.82 -74.17
N ALA A 508 -40.45 -35.05 -75.28
CA ALA A 508 -41.05 -35.17 -76.64
C ALA A 508 -42.02 -36.36 -76.76
N ARG A 509 -41.86 -37.40 -75.99
CA ARG A 509 -42.82 -38.54 -75.94
C ARG A 509 -44.05 -38.27 -75.09
N ARG A 510 -44.10 -37.22 -74.28
CA ARG A 510 -45.24 -36.83 -73.46
C ARG A 510 -46.02 -35.66 -74.02
N ALA A 511 -45.48 -34.94 -75.00
CA ALA A 511 -46.17 -33.94 -75.80
C ALA A 511 -46.81 -34.61 -77.05
#